data_294fb7ec6b79d838108e33c1994e9c39
#
_entry.id   294fb7ec6b79d838108e33c1994e9c39
#
_cell.length_a   1.000
_cell.length_b   1.000
_cell.length_c   1.000
_cell.angle_alpha   90.00
_cell.angle_beta   90.00
_cell.angle_gamma   90.00
#
_symmetry.space_group_name_H-M   'P 1'
#
loop_
_entity.id
_entity.type
_entity.pdbx_description
1 polymer ?
#
loop_
_entity_poly.entity_id
_entity_poly.type
_entity_poly.pdbx_seq_one_letter_code
_entity_poly.pdbx_strand_id
1 'polypeptide(L)'
;MEIDNSNGFWHPDFAKQHHVHSQKVSDWVVKYLSEDKETTVYDFGCGMGTYLNDLHKNGFKNLIGVEMIPPKNDYPFEIKSQNLAENFDFVVKGNVISLEVGEHLPPQHMEVYLNNITSHCSKYLIISWALRGQGGYGHFNELNNDEVISQIEKFGFEYLKEDSMDVRKDIEDGYWYFRNSIMIFKKIKS
;
A
#
# COMPACT_ATOMS: atom_id res chain seq x y z
N MET A 1 -13.84 11.07 -16.99
CA MET A 1 -12.36 11.07 -16.94
C MET A 1 -11.96 9.84 -16.16
N GLU A 2 -11.02 9.06 -16.64
CA GLU A 2 -10.68 7.74 -16.05
C GLU A 2 -9.77 7.87 -14.83
N ILE A 3 -8.96 8.95 -14.78
CA ILE A 3 -8.03 9.28 -13.70
C ILE A 3 -8.20 10.76 -13.34
N ASP A 4 -8.25 11.06 -12.03
CA ASP A 4 -8.24 12.45 -11.56
C ASP A 4 -6.79 12.92 -11.34
N ASN A 5 -6.33 13.80 -12.21
CA ASN A 5 -4.98 14.33 -12.17
C ASN A 5 -4.69 15.26 -10.98
N SER A 6 -5.71 15.72 -10.26
CA SER A 6 -5.54 16.61 -9.08
C SER A 6 -5.24 15.84 -7.79
N ASN A 7 -5.76 14.63 -7.67
CA ASN A 7 -5.65 13.78 -6.47
C ASN A 7 -5.01 12.41 -6.76
N GLY A 8 -4.86 12.04 -8.04
CA GLY A 8 -4.23 10.79 -8.45
C GLY A 8 -5.11 9.55 -8.30
N PHE A 9 -6.41 9.69 -8.02
CA PHE A 9 -7.26 8.52 -7.89
C PHE A 9 -7.78 8.01 -9.24
N TRP A 10 -8.08 6.73 -9.28
CA TRP A 10 -8.66 6.05 -10.43
C TRP A 10 -10.17 5.90 -10.29
N HIS A 11 -10.93 6.19 -11.35
CA HIS A 11 -12.35 5.88 -11.37
C HIS A 11 -12.57 4.36 -11.24
N PRO A 12 -13.58 3.88 -10.49
CA PRO A 12 -13.77 2.45 -10.21
C PRO A 12 -13.81 1.54 -11.44
N ASP A 13 -14.41 1.99 -12.53
CA ASP A 13 -14.47 1.21 -13.78
C ASP A 13 -13.08 1.07 -14.43
N PHE A 14 -12.24 2.10 -14.32
CA PHE A 14 -10.86 2.06 -14.77
C PHE A 14 -10.00 1.18 -13.85
N ALA A 15 -10.12 1.36 -12.54
CA ALA A 15 -9.44 0.55 -11.55
C ALA A 15 -9.75 -0.95 -11.73
N LYS A 16 -11.01 -1.31 -11.95
CA LYS A 16 -11.43 -2.70 -12.18
C LYS A 16 -10.75 -3.36 -13.39
N GLN A 17 -10.42 -2.58 -14.43
CA GLN A 17 -9.78 -3.09 -15.66
C GLN A 17 -8.26 -3.15 -15.55
N HIS A 18 -7.65 -2.27 -14.76
CA HIS A 18 -6.20 -2.05 -14.74
C HIS A 18 -5.54 -2.38 -13.40
N HIS A 19 -6.33 -2.60 -12.34
CA HIS A 19 -5.78 -2.98 -11.04
C HIS A 19 -5.14 -4.37 -11.12
N VAL A 20 -3.92 -4.48 -10.67
CA VAL A 20 -3.12 -5.70 -10.74
C VAL A 20 -2.99 -6.32 -9.35
N HIS A 21 -3.11 -7.64 -9.26
CA HIS A 21 -2.94 -8.41 -8.04
C HIS A 21 -1.90 -9.51 -8.26
N SER A 22 -0.87 -9.54 -7.45
CA SER A 22 0.12 -10.63 -7.42
C SER A 22 -0.18 -11.58 -6.27
N GLN A 23 -0.50 -12.83 -6.60
CA GLN A 23 -0.74 -13.86 -5.58
C GLN A 23 0.52 -14.13 -4.74
N LYS A 24 1.72 -14.06 -5.33
CA LYS A 24 2.98 -14.23 -4.60
C LYS A 24 3.21 -13.15 -3.56
N VAL A 25 2.92 -11.89 -3.91
CA VAL A 25 2.97 -10.78 -2.95
C VAL A 25 1.96 -11.02 -1.83
N SER A 26 0.72 -11.42 -2.18
CA SER A 26 -0.32 -11.72 -1.20
C SER A 26 0.09 -12.85 -0.25
N ASP A 27 0.57 -13.98 -0.77
CA ASP A 27 1.02 -15.14 0.01
C ASP A 27 2.16 -14.77 0.95
N TRP A 28 3.10 -13.94 0.48
CA TRP A 28 4.20 -13.45 1.29
C TRP A 28 3.69 -12.54 2.43
N VAL A 29 2.82 -11.59 2.14
CA VAL A 29 2.23 -10.68 3.15
C VAL A 29 1.45 -11.48 4.20
N VAL A 30 0.63 -12.44 3.79
CA VAL A 30 -0.09 -13.36 4.68
C VAL A 30 0.87 -14.09 5.62
N LYS A 31 1.94 -14.66 5.08
CA LYS A 31 2.97 -15.36 5.87
C LYS A 31 3.71 -14.40 6.81
N TYR A 32 4.12 -13.23 6.32
CA TYR A 32 4.90 -12.26 7.09
C TYR A 32 4.15 -11.69 8.29
N LEU A 33 2.84 -11.47 8.15
CA LEU A 33 1.99 -10.94 9.22
C LEU A 33 1.29 -12.05 10.04
N SER A 34 1.58 -13.34 9.78
CA SER A 34 0.81 -14.49 10.31
C SER A 34 0.83 -14.65 11.83
N GLU A 35 1.86 -14.13 12.52
CA GLU A 35 2.00 -14.28 13.98
C GLU A 35 0.97 -13.49 14.79
N ASP A 36 0.37 -12.44 14.19
CA ASP A 36 -0.60 -11.58 14.88
C ASP A 36 -1.76 -11.21 13.95
N LYS A 37 -2.70 -12.15 13.81
CA LYS A 37 -3.89 -11.99 12.95
C LYS A 37 -5.01 -11.15 13.60
N GLU A 38 -4.87 -10.81 14.87
CA GLU A 38 -5.80 -9.93 15.59
C GLU A 38 -5.42 -8.45 15.47
N THR A 39 -4.16 -8.15 15.12
CA THR A 39 -3.74 -6.77 14.83
C THR A 39 -4.44 -6.27 13.57
N THR A 40 -4.92 -5.03 13.60
CA THR A 40 -5.52 -4.38 12.43
C THR A 40 -4.52 -4.32 11.28
N VAL A 41 -4.98 -4.63 10.06
CA VAL A 41 -4.22 -4.40 8.83
C VAL A 41 -4.98 -3.43 7.97
N TYR A 42 -4.33 -2.32 7.64
CA TYR A 42 -4.80 -1.33 6.68
C TYR A 42 -4.22 -1.61 5.30
N ASP A 43 -5.02 -1.38 4.27
CA ASP A 43 -4.56 -1.30 2.88
C ASP A 43 -4.94 0.08 2.32
N PHE A 44 -3.95 0.96 2.21
CA PHE A 44 -4.12 2.34 1.74
C PHE A 44 -3.96 2.39 0.21
N GLY A 45 -5.03 2.78 -0.47
CA GLY A 45 -5.15 2.66 -1.92
C GLY A 45 -5.48 1.21 -2.32
N CYS A 46 -6.39 0.57 -1.58
CA CYS A 46 -6.67 -0.86 -1.70
C CYS A 46 -7.33 -1.27 -3.04
N GLY A 47 -7.72 -0.30 -3.86
CA GLY A 47 -8.39 -0.55 -5.13
C GLY A 47 -9.60 -1.47 -4.96
N MET A 48 -9.51 -2.66 -5.53
CA MET A 48 -10.56 -3.68 -5.45
C MET A 48 -10.59 -4.48 -4.14
N GLY A 49 -9.67 -4.24 -3.19
CA GLY A 49 -9.59 -4.93 -1.89
C GLY A 49 -9.08 -6.36 -1.95
N THR A 50 -8.38 -6.74 -3.02
CA THR A 50 -7.99 -8.14 -3.26
C THR A 50 -6.98 -8.66 -2.24
N TYR A 51 -5.98 -7.85 -1.84
CA TYR A 51 -5.00 -8.23 -0.80
C TYR A 51 -5.66 -8.44 0.57
N LEU A 52 -6.59 -7.55 0.95
CA LEU A 52 -7.36 -7.73 2.19
C LEU A 52 -8.25 -8.97 2.16
N ASN A 53 -8.84 -9.29 1.00
CA ASN A 53 -9.65 -10.49 0.85
C ASN A 53 -8.82 -11.77 1.05
N ASP A 54 -7.58 -11.78 0.58
CA ASP A 54 -6.69 -12.92 0.81
C ASP A 54 -6.24 -13.01 2.27
N LEU A 55 -5.96 -11.89 2.93
CA LEU A 55 -5.73 -11.85 4.38
C LEU A 55 -6.94 -12.40 5.15
N HIS A 56 -8.17 -11.98 4.80
CA HIS A 56 -9.40 -12.48 5.41
C HIS A 56 -9.53 -14.00 5.27
N LYS A 57 -9.34 -14.55 4.06
CA LYS A 57 -9.39 -16.01 3.81
C LYS A 57 -8.34 -16.77 4.63
N ASN A 58 -7.25 -16.12 5.01
CA ASN A 58 -6.19 -16.66 5.86
C ASN A 58 -6.38 -16.36 7.35
N GLY A 59 -7.56 -15.90 7.76
CA GLY A 59 -7.99 -15.79 9.14
C GLY A 59 -7.60 -14.50 9.87
N PHE A 60 -7.18 -13.45 9.15
CA PHE A 60 -7.03 -12.11 9.73
C PHE A 60 -8.40 -11.51 10.04
N LYS A 61 -8.54 -10.86 11.19
CA LYS A 61 -9.85 -10.44 11.73
C LYS A 61 -10.18 -8.97 11.48
N ASN A 62 -9.20 -8.10 11.66
CA ASN A 62 -9.39 -6.65 11.68
C ASN A 62 -8.77 -6.06 10.42
N LEU A 63 -9.55 -5.96 9.35
CA LEU A 63 -9.11 -5.52 8.02
C LEU A 63 -9.84 -4.25 7.62
N ILE A 64 -9.11 -3.25 7.17
CA ILE A 64 -9.66 -1.96 6.74
C ILE A 64 -8.99 -1.54 5.44
N GLY A 65 -9.77 -1.47 4.37
CA GLY A 65 -9.35 -0.83 3.13
C GLY A 65 -9.55 0.69 3.21
N VAL A 66 -8.71 1.43 2.52
CA VAL A 66 -8.85 2.88 2.34
C VAL A 66 -8.75 3.18 0.85
N GLU A 67 -9.81 3.73 0.28
CA GLU A 67 -9.90 4.04 -1.15
C GLU A 67 -10.73 5.30 -1.37
N MET A 68 -10.41 6.12 -2.36
CA MET A 68 -11.16 7.35 -2.65
C MET A 68 -12.61 7.04 -3.01
N ILE A 69 -12.82 6.07 -3.90
CA ILE A 69 -14.12 5.58 -4.29
C ILE A 69 -14.16 4.07 -4.07
N PRO A 70 -14.67 3.60 -2.92
CA PRO A 70 -14.72 2.19 -2.60
C PRO A 70 -15.47 1.37 -3.65
N PRO A 71 -14.95 0.19 -4.03
CA PRO A 71 -15.64 -0.71 -4.93
C PRO A 71 -16.94 -1.22 -4.27
N LYS A 72 -17.95 -1.50 -5.08
CA LYS A 72 -19.19 -2.14 -4.62
C LYS A 72 -18.98 -3.66 -4.54
N ASN A 73 -18.42 -4.13 -3.44
CA ASN A 73 -18.16 -5.54 -3.18
C ASN A 73 -18.73 -5.95 -1.83
N ASP A 74 -19.23 -7.19 -1.73
CA ASP A 74 -19.72 -7.78 -0.48
C ASP A 74 -18.57 -8.43 0.30
N TYR A 75 -17.55 -7.65 0.67
CA TYR A 75 -16.48 -8.14 1.52
C TYR A 75 -16.88 -8.13 3.01
N PRO A 76 -16.37 -9.06 3.82
CA PRO A 76 -16.61 -9.12 5.26
C PRO A 76 -15.77 -8.11 6.06
N PHE A 77 -15.19 -7.12 5.42
CA PHE A 77 -14.40 -6.04 6.00
C PHE A 77 -14.79 -4.69 5.38
N GLU A 78 -14.49 -3.62 6.10
CA GLU A 78 -14.81 -2.26 5.68
C GLU A 78 -13.79 -1.73 4.65
N ILE A 79 -14.26 -1.02 3.63
CA ILE A 79 -13.42 -0.13 2.82
C ILE A 79 -13.93 1.29 3.03
N LYS A 80 -13.09 2.12 3.67
CA LYS A 80 -13.40 3.51 3.99
C LYS A 80 -13.19 4.39 2.75
N SER A 81 -14.17 5.25 2.48
CA SER A 81 -14.01 6.31 1.48
C SER A 81 -13.16 7.42 2.07
N GLN A 82 -11.94 7.59 1.53
CA GLN A 82 -11.01 8.61 2.00
C GLN A 82 -10.05 9.06 0.91
N ASN A 83 -9.81 10.35 0.82
CA ASN A 83 -8.80 10.94 -0.07
C ASN A 83 -7.42 10.84 0.60
N LEU A 84 -6.48 10.10 0.00
CA LEU A 84 -5.11 9.96 0.51
C LEU A 84 -4.28 11.25 0.40
N ALA A 85 -4.73 12.23 -0.40
CA ALA A 85 -4.13 13.56 -0.52
C ALA A 85 -4.59 14.53 0.58
N GLU A 86 -5.46 14.09 1.50
CA GLU A 86 -5.98 14.89 2.62
C GLU A 86 -5.61 14.21 3.96
N ASN A 87 -5.42 15.03 5.01
CA ASN A 87 -5.15 14.47 6.35
C ASN A 87 -6.41 13.84 6.94
N PHE A 88 -6.26 12.66 7.50
CA PHE A 88 -7.28 11.99 8.31
C PHE A 88 -6.62 11.20 9.44
N ASP A 89 -7.40 10.81 10.45
CA ASP A 89 -6.93 10.00 11.57
C ASP A 89 -7.97 8.96 11.96
N PHE A 90 -7.55 7.69 11.99
CA PHE A 90 -8.30 6.59 12.56
C PHE A 90 -7.74 6.26 13.95
N VAL A 91 -8.61 6.04 14.93
CA VAL A 91 -8.24 5.82 16.33
C VAL A 91 -7.32 4.58 16.49
N VAL A 92 -7.64 3.51 15.76
CA VAL A 92 -6.88 2.25 15.84
C VAL A 92 -5.66 2.34 14.95
N LYS A 93 -4.51 1.88 15.45
CA LYS A 93 -3.28 1.73 14.66
C LYS A 93 -3.04 0.25 14.38
N GLY A 94 -2.36 -0.07 13.28
CA GLY A 94 -2.14 -1.46 12.86
C GLY A 94 -0.91 -1.63 11.99
N ASN A 95 -0.82 -2.75 11.28
CA ASN A 95 0.10 -2.89 10.16
C ASN A 95 -0.49 -2.17 8.95
N VAL A 96 0.36 -1.65 8.08
CA VAL A 96 -0.07 -0.91 6.89
C VAL A 96 0.53 -1.53 5.63
N ILE A 97 -0.32 -1.72 4.63
CA ILE A 97 0.05 -2.08 3.26
C ILE A 97 -0.31 -0.88 2.38
N SER A 98 0.54 -0.55 1.40
CA SER A 98 0.22 0.41 0.34
C SER A 98 1.08 0.13 -0.88
N LEU A 99 0.51 -0.52 -1.89
CA LEU A 99 1.24 -1.09 -3.02
C LEU A 99 0.87 -0.39 -4.33
N GLU A 100 1.88 0.21 -5.00
CA GLU A 100 1.72 0.97 -6.25
C GLU A 100 0.65 2.07 -6.09
N VAL A 101 0.86 2.98 -5.15
CA VAL A 101 -0.08 4.05 -4.79
C VAL A 101 0.57 5.43 -4.82
N GLY A 102 1.73 5.58 -4.19
CA GLY A 102 2.34 6.89 -3.98
C GLY A 102 2.74 7.61 -5.26
N GLU A 103 3.07 6.86 -6.31
CA GLU A 103 3.38 7.39 -7.65
C GLU A 103 2.18 8.03 -8.34
N HIS A 104 0.96 7.67 -7.95
CA HIS A 104 -0.26 8.25 -8.49
C HIS A 104 -0.62 9.59 -7.84
N LEU A 105 -0.13 9.87 -6.62
CA LEU A 105 -0.38 11.15 -5.99
C LEU A 105 0.56 12.22 -6.55
N PRO A 106 0.03 13.39 -6.94
CA PRO A 106 0.88 14.52 -7.33
C PRO A 106 1.90 14.87 -6.23
N PRO A 107 3.13 15.28 -6.58
CA PRO A 107 4.23 15.47 -5.62
C PRO A 107 3.90 16.37 -4.41
N GLN A 108 3.03 17.37 -4.59
CA GLN A 108 2.60 18.26 -3.51
C GLN A 108 1.80 17.57 -2.41
N HIS A 109 1.24 16.38 -2.67
CA HIS A 109 0.47 15.59 -1.69
C HIS A 109 1.29 14.47 -1.04
N MET A 110 2.55 14.28 -1.45
CA MET A 110 3.40 13.20 -0.97
C MET A 110 3.57 13.22 0.56
N GLU A 111 3.82 14.39 1.16
CA GLU A 111 4.02 14.51 2.61
C GLU A 111 2.75 14.12 3.37
N VAL A 112 1.59 14.55 2.91
CA VAL A 112 0.28 14.19 3.51
C VAL A 112 0.05 12.68 3.41
N TYR A 113 0.28 12.09 2.26
CA TYR A 113 0.16 10.65 2.06
C TYR A 113 1.11 9.86 2.96
N LEU A 114 2.39 10.23 3.02
CA LEU A 114 3.36 9.58 3.90
C LEU A 114 2.97 9.71 5.38
N ASN A 115 2.48 10.90 5.80
CA ASN A 115 1.95 11.08 7.15
C ASN A 115 0.77 10.15 7.41
N ASN A 116 -0.17 10.03 6.49
CA ASN A 116 -1.33 9.13 6.64
C ASN A 116 -0.90 7.69 6.86
N ILE A 117 -0.07 7.11 5.98
CA ILE A 117 0.35 5.70 6.10
C ILE A 117 1.22 5.44 7.33
N THR A 118 2.09 6.38 7.72
CA THR A 118 3.02 6.21 8.85
C THR A 118 2.35 6.46 10.20
N SER A 119 1.45 7.43 10.30
CA SER A 119 0.70 7.71 11.55
C SER A 119 -0.25 6.58 11.95
N HIS A 120 -0.80 5.85 10.97
CA HIS A 120 -1.66 4.69 11.21
C HIS A 120 -0.87 3.39 11.42
N CYS A 121 0.43 3.37 11.12
CA CYS A 121 1.26 2.19 11.29
C CYS A 121 1.77 2.07 12.74
N SER A 122 1.50 0.93 13.38
CA SER A 122 2.00 0.63 14.72
C SER A 122 3.22 -0.29 14.73
N LYS A 123 3.45 -1.09 13.67
CA LYS A 123 4.55 -2.08 13.66
C LYS A 123 5.19 -2.19 12.28
N TYR A 124 4.50 -2.73 11.27
CA TYR A 124 5.05 -2.95 9.94
C TYR A 124 4.35 -2.11 8.88
N LEU A 125 5.14 -1.47 8.02
CA LEU A 125 4.69 -0.79 6.81
C LEU A 125 5.27 -1.54 5.60
N ILE A 126 4.40 -2.05 4.73
CA ILE A 126 4.74 -2.76 3.50
C ILE A 126 4.30 -1.87 2.35
N ILE A 127 5.23 -1.38 1.56
CA ILE A 127 4.96 -0.41 0.50
C ILE A 127 5.69 -0.80 -0.79
N SER A 128 5.10 -0.49 -1.93
CA SER A 128 5.81 -0.38 -3.20
C SER A 128 5.56 0.98 -3.83
N TRP A 129 6.44 1.38 -4.73
CA TRP A 129 6.39 2.68 -5.40
C TRP A 129 7.03 2.57 -6.77
N ALA A 130 6.37 3.06 -7.82
CA ALA A 130 6.92 3.00 -9.16
C ALA A 130 8.27 3.71 -9.27
N LEU A 131 9.25 3.02 -9.81
CA LEU A 131 10.61 3.54 -10.00
C LEU A 131 10.64 4.61 -11.10
N ARG A 132 11.57 5.56 -11.00
CA ARG A 132 11.78 6.57 -12.02
C ARG A 132 11.98 5.96 -13.40
N GLY A 133 11.12 6.34 -14.36
CA GLY A 133 11.10 5.82 -15.72
C GLY A 133 10.31 4.52 -15.90
N GLN A 134 9.63 4.02 -14.87
CA GLN A 134 8.76 2.85 -14.97
C GLN A 134 7.60 3.08 -15.93
N GLY A 135 7.03 4.29 -15.90
CA GLY A 135 5.84 4.63 -16.66
C GLY A 135 4.59 3.92 -16.14
N GLY A 136 3.44 4.45 -16.50
CA GLY A 136 2.15 3.89 -16.09
C GLY A 136 1.02 4.91 -16.19
N TYR A 137 -0.20 4.45 -16.01
CA TYR A 137 -1.37 5.31 -16.04
C TYR A 137 -1.41 6.21 -14.81
N GLY A 138 -1.26 7.53 -15.00
CA GLY A 138 -1.35 8.50 -13.90
C GLY A 138 -0.15 8.45 -12.94
N HIS A 139 1.04 8.08 -13.42
CA HIS A 139 2.27 8.21 -12.65
C HIS A 139 2.76 9.67 -12.68
N PHE A 140 2.53 10.39 -11.60
CA PHE A 140 2.94 11.80 -11.42
C PHE A 140 4.20 11.94 -10.57
N ASN A 141 4.52 10.91 -9.76
CA ASN A 141 5.53 10.99 -8.71
C ASN A 141 6.34 9.69 -8.59
N GLU A 142 7.01 9.30 -9.65
CA GLU A 142 7.93 8.15 -9.62
C GLU A 142 9.18 8.47 -8.81
N LEU A 143 9.56 7.57 -7.90
CA LEU A 143 10.72 7.72 -7.02
C LEU A 143 11.54 6.42 -6.98
N ASN A 144 12.88 6.56 -6.90
CA ASN A 144 13.72 5.39 -6.64
C ASN A 144 13.59 4.94 -5.18
N ASN A 145 13.91 3.68 -4.92
CA ASN A 145 13.77 3.10 -3.58
C ASN A 145 14.51 3.86 -2.49
N ASP A 146 15.72 4.37 -2.76
CA ASP A 146 16.51 5.16 -1.82
C ASP A 146 15.82 6.49 -1.45
N GLU A 147 15.13 7.11 -2.41
CA GLU A 147 14.36 8.32 -2.17
C GLU A 147 13.16 8.01 -1.25
N VAL A 148 12.38 6.94 -1.53
CA VAL A 148 11.25 6.51 -0.70
C VAL A 148 11.70 6.12 0.69
N ILE A 149 12.78 5.32 0.81
CA ILE A 149 13.37 4.90 2.09
C ILE A 149 13.72 6.12 2.93
N SER A 150 14.47 7.07 2.35
CA SER A 150 14.87 8.30 3.04
C SER A 150 13.68 9.14 3.53
N GLN A 151 12.56 9.14 2.82
CA GLN A 151 11.36 9.86 3.27
C GLN A 151 10.67 9.13 4.43
N ILE A 152 10.49 7.82 4.36
CA ILE A 152 9.79 7.03 5.38
C ILE A 152 10.59 6.98 6.69
N GLU A 153 11.92 6.92 6.63
CA GLU A 153 12.79 6.94 7.81
C GLU A 153 12.62 8.22 8.64
N LYS A 154 12.29 9.36 8.03
CA LYS A 154 12.00 10.62 8.77
C LYS A 154 10.78 10.50 9.70
N PHE A 155 9.89 9.55 9.46
CA PHE A 155 8.72 9.28 10.30
C PHE A 155 8.98 8.24 11.41
N GLY A 156 10.26 7.88 11.66
CA GLY A 156 10.63 6.96 12.73
C GLY A 156 10.46 5.48 12.37
N PHE A 157 10.75 5.13 11.14
CA PHE A 157 10.78 3.76 10.64
C PHE A 157 12.20 3.34 10.27
N GLU A 158 12.48 2.05 10.38
CA GLU A 158 13.69 1.38 9.94
C GLU A 158 13.40 0.56 8.68
N TYR A 159 14.19 0.74 7.63
CA TYR A 159 14.10 -0.09 6.42
C TYR A 159 14.66 -1.49 6.67
N LEU A 160 13.84 -2.51 6.50
CA LEU A 160 14.24 -3.92 6.63
C LEU A 160 14.68 -4.47 5.27
N LYS A 161 15.97 -4.27 4.97
CA LYS A 161 16.54 -4.62 3.67
C LYS A 161 16.41 -6.11 3.36
N GLU A 162 16.71 -6.98 4.32
CA GLU A 162 16.71 -8.44 4.12
C GLU A 162 15.30 -8.94 3.83
N ASP A 163 14.30 -8.49 4.60
CA ASP A 163 12.89 -8.83 4.40
C ASP A 163 12.39 -8.34 3.03
N SER A 164 12.78 -7.12 2.65
CA SER A 164 12.43 -6.53 1.35
C SER A 164 13.03 -7.33 0.19
N MET A 165 14.25 -7.79 0.33
CA MET A 165 14.90 -8.62 -0.68
C MET A 165 14.32 -10.03 -0.71
N ASP A 166 13.82 -10.55 0.42
CA ASP A 166 13.21 -11.87 0.50
C ASP A 166 11.89 -11.92 -0.28
N VAL A 167 10.98 -10.97 -0.04
CA VAL A 167 9.71 -10.90 -0.80
C VAL A 167 9.95 -10.77 -2.30
N ARG A 168 10.99 -10.03 -2.73
CA ARG A 168 11.30 -9.80 -4.14
C ARG A 168 11.76 -11.04 -4.90
N LYS A 169 12.36 -12.03 -4.21
CA LYS A 169 12.94 -13.23 -4.85
C LYS A 169 11.92 -14.11 -5.55
N ASP A 170 10.72 -14.22 -4.97
CA ASP A 170 9.70 -15.17 -5.40
C ASP A 170 8.64 -14.54 -6.33
N ILE A 171 8.77 -13.25 -6.66
CA ILE A 171 7.81 -12.56 -7.53
C ILE A 171 8.05 -12.95 -8.99
N GLU A 172 6.97 -13.30 -9.68
CA GLU A 172 6.98 -13.73 -11.08
C GLU A 172 7.41 -12.59 -12.04
N ASP A 173 7.91 -12.95 -13.22
CA ASP A 173 8.40 -12.01 -14.24
C ASP A 173 7.34 -11.01 -14.71
N GLY A 174 6.05 -11.40 -14.74
CA GLY A 174 4.94 -10.51 -15.09
C GLY A 174 4.72 -9.34 -14.13
N TYR A 175 5.28 -9.41 -12.92
CA TYR A 175 5.19 -8.39 -11.88
C TYR A 175 6.55 -7.79 -11.53
N TRP A 176 7.39 -7.57 -12.54
CA TRP A 176 8.76 -7.09 -12.41
C TRP A 176 8.90 -5.80 -11.58
N TYR A 177 7.89 -4.92 -11.60
CA TYR A 177 7.86 -3.70 -10.81
C TYR A 177 7.82 -4.02 -9.30
N PHE A 178 6.99 -4.93 -8.82
CA PHE A 178 7.02 -5.37 -7.41
C PHE A 178 8.36 -6.00 -7.02
N ARG A 179 8.96 -6.81 -7.91
CA ARG A 179 10.29 -7.39 -7.70
C ARG A 179 11.35 -6.32 -7.45
N ASN A 180 11.17 -5.14 -8.01
CA ASN A 180 12.14 -4.06 -7.90
C ASN A 180 11.79 -3.02 -6.83
N SER A 181 10.53 -2.91 -6.41
CA SER A 181 10.04 -1.76 -5.64
C SER A 181 9.47 -2.10 -4.26
N ILE A 182 9.08 -3.34 -3.93
CA ILE A 182 8.54 -3.64 -2.61
C ILE A 182 9.58 -3.38 -1.51
N MET A 183 9.17 -2.62 -0.50
CA MET A 183 9.97 -2.24 0.65
C MET A 183 9.22 -2.53 1.94
N ILE A 184 9.92 -3.08 2.93
CA ILE A 184 9.40 -3.41 4.24
C ILE A 184 10.05 -2.50 5.27
N PHE A 185 9.24 -1.90 6.12
CA PHE A 185 9.70 -1.05 7.20
C PHE A 185 9.12 -1.51 8.53
N LYS A 186 9.88 -1.28 9.59
CA LYS A 186 9.44 -1.48 10.97
C LYS A 186 9.48 -0.17 11.73
N LYS A 187 8.41 0.11 12.46
CA LYS A 187 8.37 1.28 13.33
C LYS A 187 9.40 1.14 14.45
N ILE A 188 10.27 2.13 14.58
CA ILE A 188 11.21 2.23 15.70
C ILE A 188 10.40 2.61 16.94
N LYS A 189 10.56 1.88 18.05
CA LYS A 189 9.90 2.26 19.32
C LYS A 189 10.44 3.64 19.73
N SER A 190 9.52 4.62 19.78
CA SER A 190 9.77 5.91 20.41
C SER A 190 9.81 5.76 21.92
#